data_d2fd2f59649fa28be1df1dcc9dada924
#
_entry.id   d2fd2f59649fa28be1df1dcc9dada924
#
_cell.length_a   1.000
_cell.length_b   1.000
_cell.length_c   1.000
_cell.angle_alpha   90.00
_cell.angle_beta   90.00
_cell.angle_gamma   90.00
#
_symmetry.space_group_name_H-M   'P 1'
#
loop_
_entity.id
_entity.type
_entity.pdbx_description
1 polymer ?
#
loop_
_entity_poly.entity_id
_entity_poly.type
_entity_poly.pdbx_seq_one_letter_code
_entity_poly.pdbx_strand_id
1 'polypeptide(L)'
;MSEGKEDIVPRRIPVSAFTAEIRAHRSPGGVLHRADAVQCLKEKKTLYHVSEGTGISCTGAVRWRGVYVFMRMKVSDYIARKLVDEGISDVFMVTAGGAMHLDDGLGHEPGLHCTFNHHEQACAIAAECYARIHNKIAAVCVTTGPGGTNAITGVVGGWLDSIPMLILSGQVRYDTTARSTGLGIRALGDQEFEITKAIDCMTKYCEMVIDPMRIRFCLEKALYLAQTGRPGPCWLDIPLNVQGAYVETEELLGFDKNDYEAGGTGWSVHGSGCDGCGLCAGKLIQGKPAMIPEDEAGKGEKRELLPPSVSLDLAREIVKKVREAKRPVINAGNGIRIGKAFDVFQRVVEMLGIPVVTGWNSLDCMYDSHPLYVGRAGHMGDRPGNFAVQNCDLLLSLGSRLSIRQVGYNYPTWAREAYVIYNDIDAEELKKPTVHVDMPVHADVKDLLEKMEMVLEVEAVSADGGPKDKEAVDWWISRCQQWKEKYPVVLPKHYEAGEDQPANIYAAIKEISRRAEEDQITVVGNGSPCVVGGHAYEMKKGQRFISNSAI
;
A
#
# COMPACT_ATOMS: atom_id res chain seq x y z
N MET A 1 -59.93 -5.70 -1.41
CA MET A 1 -59.33 -6.48 -0.35
C MET A 1 -58.08 -7.12 -0.94
N SER A 2 -56.97 -6.48 -0.74
CA SER A 2 -55.63 -7.00 -1.07
C SER A 2 -54.75 -6.65 0.13
N GLU A 3 -54.41 -7.66 0.91
CA GLU A 3 -53.54 -7.55 2.06
C GLU A 3 -52.11 -7.25 1.60
N GLY A 4 -51.55 -6.18 2.18
CA GLY A 4 -50.16 -5.77 1.97
C GLY A 4 -49.20 -6.78 2.57
N LYS A 5 -48.27 -7.26 1.78
CA LYS A 5 -47.05 -7.89 2.28
C LYS A 5 -46.06 -6.79 2.58
N GLU A 6 -45.82 -6.51 3.87
CA GLU A 6 -44.69 -5.75 4.33
C GLU A 6 -43.42 -6.57 4.11
N ASP A 7 -42.54 -6.08 3.25
CA ASP A 7 -41.17 -6.59 3.07
C ASP A 7 -40.35 -6.23 4.32
N ILE A 8 -40.11 -7.24 5.18
CA ILE A 8 -39.23 -7.10 6.35
C ILE A 8 -37.78 -7.12 5.86
N VAL A 9 -37.18 -5.95 5.73
CA VAL A 9 -35.73 -5.80 5.54
C VAL A 9 -35.04 -6.18 6.86
N PRO A 10 -34.15 -7.19 6.90
CA PRO A 10 -33.48 -7.58 8.13
C PRO A 10 -32.46 -6.51 8.55
N ARG A 11 -32.73 -5.78 9.62
CA ARG A 11 -31.73 -4.91 10.27
C ARG A 11 -30.63 -5.77 10.89
N ARG A 12 -29.42 -5.65 10.40
CA ARG A 12 -28.22 -6.24 11.03
C ARG A 12 -27.95 -5.50 12.35
N ILE A 13 -27.94 -6.22 13.45
CA ILE A 13 -27.63 -5.68 14.78
C ILE A 13 -26.13 -5.89 15.03
N PRO A 14 -25.34 -4.86 15.39
CA PRO A 14 -23.94 -5.03 15.81
C PRO A 14 -23.82 -5.99 17.00
N VAL A 15 -22.72 -6.73 17.10
CA VAL A 15 -22.47 -7.68 18.20
C VAL A 15 -22.61 -7.02 19.57
N SER A 16 -22.26 -5.74 19.70
CA SER A 16 -22.48 -4.94 20.92
C SER A 16 -23.95 -4.73 21.27
N ALA A 17 -24.83 -4.57 20.27
CA ALA A 17 -26.27 -4.44 20.48
C ALA A 17 -26.91 -5.79 20.82
N PHE A 18 -26.41 -6.90 20.23
CA PHE A 18 -26.82 -8.26 20.56
C PHE A 18 -26.51 -8.62 22.03
N THR A 19 -25.35 -8.21 22.53
CA THR A 19 -24.97 -8.38 23.95
C THR A 19 -25.86 -7.55 24.90
N ALA A 20 -26.32 -6.39 24.46
CA ALA A 20 -27.24 -5.53 25.24
C ALA A 20 -28.67 -6.09 25.28
N GLU A 21 -29.18 -6.65 24.16
CA GLU A 21 -30.51 -7.26 24.11
C GLU A 21 -30.61 -8.53 24.96
N ILE A 22 -29.56 -9.37 24.99
CA ILE A 22 -29.49 -10.54 25.87
C ILE A 22 -29.46 -10.11 27.35
N ARG A 23 -28.90 -8.95 27.69
CA ARG A 23 -28.96 -8.37 29.06
C ARG A 23 -30.33 -7.85 29.41
N ALA A 24 -31.13 -7.35 28.49
CA ALA A 24 -32.45 -6.80 28.72
C ALA A 24 -33.52 -7.87 29.06
N HIS A 25 -33.32 -9.12 28.61
CA HIS A 25 -34.21 -10.25 28.94
C HIS A 25 -33.82 -11.00 30.22
N ARG A 26 -32.96 -10.45 31.07
CA ARG A 26 -32.66 -10.99 32.40
C ARG A 26 -33.68 -10.52 33.43
N SER A 27 -34.51 -11.43 33.90
CA SER A 27 -35.15 -11.27 35.21
C SER A 27 -34.10 -11.39 36.32
N PRO A 28 -34.20 -10.63 37.42
CA PRO A 28 -33.29 -10.77 38.56
C PRO A 28 -33.37 -12.18 39.12
N GLY A 29 -32.32 -13.00 38.94
CA GLY A 29 -32.22 -14.34 39.53
C GLY A 29 -32.53 -15.51 38.58
N GLY A 30 -32.89 -15.30 37.31
CA GLY A 30 -33.25 -16.35 36.37
C GLY A 30 -32.10 -16.86 35.52
N VAL A 31 -31.93 -18.17 35.44
CA VAL A 31 -31.08 -18.89 34.49
C VAL A 31 -31.88 -19.06 33.20
N LEU A 32 -31.41 -18.49 32.07
CA LEU A 32 -32.03 -18.73 30.77
C LEU A 32 -31.84 -20.22 30.40
N HIS A 33 -32.95 -20.94 30.13
CA HIS A 33 -32.88 -22.34 29.72
C HIS A 33 -32.34 -22.44 28.29
N ARG A 34 -31.58 -23.53 28.01
CA ARG A 34 -30.98 -23.85 26.71
C ARG A 34 -31.97 -23.78 25.53
N ALA A 35 -33.24 -24.16 25.80
CA ALA A 35 -34.32 -24.10 24.84
C ALA A 35 -34.65 -22.68 24.36
N ASP A 36 -34.64 -21.71 25.27
CA ASP A 36 -35.00 -20.32 24.99
C ASP A 36 -33.94 -19.60 24.16
N ALA A 37 -32.63 -19.94 24.37
CA ALA A 37 -31.55 -19.40 23.59
C ALA A 37 -31.54 -19.96 22.15
N VAL A 38 -31.83 -21.26 21.98
CA VAL A 38 -31.96 -21.90 20.67
C VAL A 38 -33.17 -21.39 19.91
N GLN A 39 -34.27 -21.12 20.59
CA GLN A 39 -35.49 -20.54 20.02
C GLN A 39 -35.25 -19.11 19.50
N CYS A 40 -34.59 -18.27 20.31
CA CYS A 40 -34.23 -16.89 19.93
C CYS A 40 -33.30 -16.84 18.71
N LEU A 41 -32.36 -17.78 18.58
CA LEU A 41 -31.47 -17.91 17.43
C LEU A 41 -32.19 -18.41 16.17
N LYS A 42 -33.16 -19.32 16.31
CA LYS A 42 -33.97 -19.83 15.19
C LYS A 42 -34.92 -18.79 14.62
N GLU A 43 -35.47 -17.92 15.45
CA GLU A 43 -36.43 -16.89 15.02
C GLU A 43 -35.80 -15.78 14.18
N LYS A 44 -34.48 -15.56 14.31
CA LYS A 44 -33.73 -14.53 13.53
C LYS A 44 -33.17 -15.02 12.19
N LYS A 45 -33.56 -16.21 11.69
CA LYS A 45 -33.20 -16.77 10.35
C LYS A 45 -31.71 -16.76 10.01
N THR A 46 -30.80 -16.71 10.97
CA THR A 46 -29.36 -16.91 10.75
C THR A 46 -29.04 -18.35 11.10
N LEU A 47 -28.55 -19.13 10.13
CA LEU A 47 -28.22 -20.54 10.30
C LEU A 47 -26.93 -20.67 11.13
N TYR A 48 -27.07 -21.03 12.41
CA TYR A 48 -25.95 -21.41 13.26
C TYR A 48 -25.90 -22.92 13.43
N HIS A 49 -24.74 -23.53 13.22
CA HIS A 49 -24.50 -24.91 13.60
C HIS A 49 -23.95 -24.97 15.02
N VAL A 50 -24.55 -25.75 15.89
CA VAL A 50 -24.17 -25.86 17.30
C VAL A 50 -23.56 -27.24 17.52
N SER A 51 -22.27 -27.33 17.89
CA SER A 51 -21.61 -28.57 18.29
C SER A 51 -21.23 -28.55 19.78
N GLU A 52 -21.29 -29.70 20.44
CA GLU A 52 -20.85 -29.86 21.84
C GLU A 52 -19.37 -30.27 21.87
N GLY A 53 -18.56 -29.48 22.55
CA GLY A 53 -17.15 -29.79 22.78
C GLY A 53 -16.59 -29.14 24.04
N THR A 54 -15.76 -29.87 24.76
CA THR A 54 -15.02 -29.40 25.94
C THR A 54 -13.65 -28.86 25.49
N GLY A 55 -13.40 -27.56 25.64
CA GLY A 55 -12.04 -26.99 25.60
C GLY A 55 -11.82 -25.82 24.63
N ILE A 56 -11.33 -24.78 25.12
CA ILE A 56 -10.49 -23.62 24.74
C ILE A 56 -10.68 -22.95 23.36
N SER A 57 -10.90 -21.63 23.44
CA SER A 57 -11.11 -20.66 22.36
C SER A 57 -9.88 -20.41 21.46
N CYS A 58 -10.05 -20.57 20.15
CA CYS A 58 -9.22 -19.92 19.16
C CYS A 58 -10.05 -18.86 18.43
N THR A 59 -9.42 -17.79 18.03
CA THR A 59 -9.97 -16.54 17.50
C THR A 59 -11.03 -16.73 16.41
N GLY A 60 -12.26 -16.27 16.68
CA GLY A 60 -13.39 -16.29 15.76
C GLY A 60 -14.66 -16.91 16.33
N ALA A 61 -14.55 -17.88 17.26
CA ALA A 61 -15.71 -18.48 17.91
C ALA A 61 -16.10 -17.71 19.18
N VAL A 62 -17.33 -17.27 19.25
CA VAL A 62 -17.87 -16.68 20.48
C VAL A 62 -18.22 -17.82 21.45
N ARG A 63 -17.41 -18.02 22.49
CA ARG A 63 -17.70 -19.00 23.56
C ARG A 63 -18.81 -18.48 24.46
N TRP A 64 -19.97 -19.10 24.38
CA TRP A 64 -21.05 -18.84 25.31
C TRP A 64 -21.38 -20.12 26.09
N ARG A 65 -21.02 -20.19 27.40
CA ARG A 65 -21.29 -21.31 28.31
C ARG A 65 -20.90 -22.70 27.78
N GLY A 66 -19.74 -22.81 27.09
CA GLY A 66 -19.26 -24.10 26.57
C GLY A 66 -19.83 -24.52 25.22
N VAL A 67 -20.59 -23.65 24.54
CA VAL A 67 -21.12 -23.86 23.19
C VAL A 67 -20.28 -23.04 22.22
N TYR A 68 -19.74 -23.67 21.17
CA TYR A 68 -19.10 -22.97 20.05
C TYR A 68 -20.15 -22.62 19.01
N VAL A 69 -20.17 -21.36 18.59
CA VAL A 69 -21.01 -20.87 17.51
C VAL A 69 -20.13 -20.72 16.29
N PHE A 70 -20.31 -21.60 15.33
CA PHE A 70 -19.65 -21.52 14.02
C PHE A 70 -20.46 -20.59 13.11
N MET A 71 -19.74 -19.74 12.37
CA MET A 71 -20.38 -18.78 11.48
C MET A 71 -20.28 -19.25 10.03
N ARG A 72 -21.39 -19.67 9.47
CA ARG A 72 -21.48 -19.98 8.05
C ARG A 72 -21.69 -18.70 7.25
N MET A 73 -20.77 -18.40 6.31
CA MET A 73 -20.78 -17.15 5.57
C MET A 73 -20.53 -17.42 4.07
N LYS A 74 -21.13 -16.60 3.21
CA LYS A 74 -20.80 -16.61 1.79
C LYS A 74 -19.39 -16.06 1.58
N VAL A 75 -18.61 -16.64 0.66
CA VAL A 75 -17.22 -16.22 0.42
C VAL A 75 -17.09 -14.73 0.11
N SER A 76 -18.00 -14.18 -0.71
CA SER A 76 -18.01 -12.74 -1.00
C SER A 76 -18.26 -11.87 0.24
N ASP A 77 -19.12 -12.30 1.16
CA ASP A 77 -19.38 -11.59 2.42
C ASP A 77 -18.16 -11.71 3.36
N TYR A 78 -17.50 -12.88 3.36
CA TYR A 78 -16.24 -13.08 4.09
C TYR A 78 -15.14 -12.12 3.61
N ILE A 79 -14.96 -12.00 2.28
CA ILE A 79 -14.01 -11.06 1.69
C ILE A 79 -14.31 -9.64 2.15
N ALA A 80 -15.55 -9.19 1.99
CA ALA A 80 -15.96 -7.83 2.38
C ALA A 80 -15.67 -7.55 3.86
N ARG A 81 -16.01 -8.50 4.74
CA ARG A 81 -15.75 -8.41 6.16
C ARG A 81 -14.26 -8.35 6.49
N LYS A 82 -13.47 -9.22 5.84
CA LYS A 82 -12.03 -9.29 6.04
C LYS A 82 -11.34 -7.99 5.60
N LEU A 83 -11.78 -7.33 4.52
CA LEU A 83 -11.26 -6.01 4.13
C LEU A 83 -11.46 -4.98 5.24
N VAL A 84 -12.64 -4.94 5.86
CA VAL A 84 -12.91 -4.03 6.99
C VAL A 84 -12.03 -4.36 8.20
N ASP A 85 -11.89 -5.64 8.53
CA ASP A 85 -11.05 -6.10 9.65
C ASP A 85 -9.57 -5.70 9.46
N GLU A 86 -9.10 -5.61 8.21
CA GLU A 86 -7.75 -5.15 7.83
C GLU A 86 -7.65 -3.62 7.65
N GLY A 87 -8.70 -2.88 7.97
CA GLY A 87 -8.73 -1.42 7.93
C GLY A 87 -8.91 -0.79 6.56
N ILE A 88 -9.33 -1.58 5.57
CA ILE A 88 -9.75 -1.08 4.25
C ILE A 88 -11.18 -0.59 4.36
N SER A 89 -11.41 0.68 4.03
CA SER A 89 -12.73 1.32 4.10
C SER A 89 -13.31 1.66 2.73
N ASP A 90 -12.48 1.66 1.68
CA ASP A 90 -12.86 2.14 0.35
C ASP A 90 -12.51 1.12 -0.73
N VAL A 91 -13.48 0.89 -1.62
CA VAL A 91 -13.35 0.00 -2.77
C VAL A 91 -13.76 0.76 -4.03
N PHE A 92 -12.89 0.77 -5.03
CA PHE A 92 -13.15 1.38 -6.35
C PHE A 92 -13.56 0.30 -7.32
N MET A 93 -14.73 0.43 -7.98
CA MET A 93 -15.29 -0.68 -8.72
C MET A 93 -16.13 -0.30 -9.93
N VAL A 94 -16.27 -1.26 -10.84
CA VAL A 94 -17.29 -1.29 -11.90
C VAL A 94 -18.05 -2.60 -11.75
N THR A 95 -19.36 -2.52 -11.57
CA THR A 95 -20.22 -3.69 -11.37
C THR A 95 -20.47 -4.43 -12.67
N ALA A 96 -20.44 -5.76 -12.65
CA ALA A 96 -20.84 -6.60 -13.79
C ALA A 96 -21.05 -8.08 -13.42
N GLY A 97 -21.63 -8.87 -14.34
CA GLY A 97 -22.10 -10.22 -14.10
C GLY A 97 -21.05 -11.20 -13.54
N GLY A 98 -19.78 -11.12 -13.99
CA GLY A 98 -18.73 -12.00 -13.49
C GLY A 98 -18.28 -11.71 -12.05
N ALA A 99 -18.64 -10.56 -11.50
CA ALA A 99 -18.35 -10.16 -10.12
C ALA A 99 -19.59 -10.03 -9.23
N MET A 100 -20.76 -10.50 -9.69
CA MET A 100 -22.07 -10.19 -9.06
C MET A 100 -22.14 -10.51 -7.56
N HIS A 101 -21.50 -11.57 -7.10
CA HIS A 101 -21.50 -11.89 -5.66
C HIS A 101 -20.50 -11.04 -4.88
N LEU A 102 -19.36 -10.65 -5.50
CA LEU A 102 -18.43 -9.68 -4.92
C LEU A 102 -19.11 -8.32 -4.81
N ASP A 103 -19.78 -7.86 -5.87
CA ASP A 103 -20.52 -6.60 -5.90
C ASP A 103 -21.58 -6.55 -4.77
N ASP A 104 -22.34 -7.64 -4.61
CA ASP A 104 -23.34 -7.80 -3.56
C ASP A 104 -22.70 -7.77 -2.14
N GLY A 105 -21.66 -8.58 -1.92
CA GLY A 105 -20.99 -8.68 -0.63
C GLY A 105 -20.32 -7.35 -0.21
N LEU A 106 -19.59 -6.72 -1.14
CA LEU A 106 -18.91 -5.43 -0.89
C LEU A 106 -19.91 -4.30 -0.66
N GLY A 107 -20.98 -4.25 -1.50
CA GLY A 107 -22.01 -3.20 -1.41
C GLY A 107 -22.88 -3.28 -0.16
N HIS A 108 -23.01 -4.45 0.46
CA HIS A 108 -23.79 -4.63 1.69
C HIS A 108 -22.96 -4.57 2.98
N GLU A 109 -21.63 -4.55 2.91
CA GLU A 109 -20.78 -4.44 4.12
C GLU A 109 -20.77 -3.00 4.65
N PRO A 110 -21.32 -2.73 5.85
CA PRO A 110 -21.48 -1.35 6.35
C PRO A 110 -20.16 -0.62 6.58
N GLY A 111 -19.05 -1.35 6.69
CA GLY A 111 -17.72 -0.78 6.89
C GLY A 111 -17.02 -0.37 5.60
N LEU A 112 -17.62 -0.65 4.43
CA LEU A 112 -17.05 -0.32 3.13
C LEU A 112 -17.83 0.80 2.43
N HIS A 113 -17.09 1.72 1.85
CA HIS A 113 -17.58 2.71 0.91
C HIS A 113 -17.18 2.30 -0.51
N CYS A 114 -18.17 1.96 -1.34
CA CYS A 114 -17.96 1.57 -2.72
C CYS A 114 -18.09 2.78 -3.65
N THR A 115 -17.02 3.11 -4.36
CA THR A 115 -16.99 4.17 -5.38
C THR A 115 -17.11 3.54 -6.76
N PHE A 116 -18.22 3.84 -7.46
CA PHE A 116 -18.49 3.31 -8.78
C PHE A 116 -17.97 4.26 -9.87
N ASN A 117 -16.95 3.82 -10.60
CA ASN A 117 -16.39 4.56 -11.71
C ASN A 117 -17.00 4.11 -13.05
N HIS A 118 -16.73 4.85 -14.12
CA HIS A 118 -17.25 4.54 -15.47
C HIS A 118 -16.28 3.64 -16.28
N HIS A 119 -15.09 3.34 -15.73
CA HIS A 119 -14.08 2.53 -16.41
C HIS A 119 -13.12 1.93 -15.38
N GLU A 120 -12.70 0.68 -15.57
CA GLU A 120 -11.86 -0.05 -14.61
C GLU A 120 -10.44 0.53 -14.48
N GLN A 121 -9.92 1.11 -15.54
CA GLN A 121 -8.67 1.88 -15.47
C GLN A 121 -8.77 3.03 -14.46
N ALA A 122 -9.92 3.74 -14.46
CA ALA A 122 -10.15 4.81 -13.50
C ALA A 122 -10.26 4.27 -12.06
N CYS A 123 -10.84 3.07 -11.86
CA CYS A 123 -10.86 2.40 -10.55
C CYS A 123 -9.45 2.15 -10.03
N ALA A 124 -8.59 1.56 -10.86
CA ALA A 124 -7.22 1.23 -10.46
C ALA A 124 -6.37 2.48 -10.19
N ILE A 125 -6.50 3.53 -11.02
CA ILE A 125 -5.80 4.82 -10.80
C ILE A 125 -6.33 5.52 -9.54
N ALA A 126 -7.64 5.49 -9.29
CA ALA A 126 -8.22 6.08 -8.08
C ALA A 126 -7.73 5.34 -6.82
N ALA A 127 -7.67 4.02 -6.85
CA ALA A 127 -7.14 3.21 -5.76
C ALA A 127 -5.66 3.50 -5.49
N GLU A 128 -4.85 3.61 -6.54
CA GLU A 128 -3.44 4.00 -6.45
C GLU A 128 -3.29 5.38 -5.77
N CYS A 129 -4.05 6.36 -6.24
CA CYS A 129 -4.05 7.71 -5.68
C CYS A 129 -4.50 7.71 -4.20
N TYR A 130 -5.57 6.99 -3.87
CA TYR A 130 -6.05 6.81 -2.50
C TYR A 130 -4.96 6.24 -1.59
N ALA A 131 -4.27 5.19 -2.06
CA ALA A 131 -3.20 4.56 -1.29
C ALA A 131 -2.03 5.54 -1.02
N ARG A 132 -1.68 6.39 -1.98
CA ARG A 132 -0.66 7.44 -1.81
C ARG A 132 -1.08 8.51 -0.81
N ILE A 133 -2.34 8.94 -0.84
CA ILE A 133 -2.86 9.99 0.05
C ILE A 133 -2.88 9.49 1.50
N HIS A 134 -3.42 8.29 1.71
CA HIS A 134 -3.69 7.76 3.04
C HIS A 134 -2.58 6.88 3.61
N ASN A 135 -1.55 6.55 2.82
CA ASN A 135 -0.53 5.56 3.18
C ASN A 135 -1.14 4.22 3.65
N LYS A 136 -2.19 3.78 2.97
CA LYS A 136 -2.94 2.54 3.24
C LYS A 136 -3.11 1.76 1.96
N ILE A 137 -3.29 0.45 2.09
CA ILE A 137 -3.69 -0.37 0.95
C ILE A 137 -5.08 0.05 0.48
N ALA A 138 -5.28 0.08 -0.85
CA ALA A 138 -6.59 0.32 -1.46
C ALA A 138 -7.08 -0.93 -2.17
N ALA A 139 -8.41 -1.09 -2.27
CA ALA A 139 -9.04 -2.22 -2.95
C ALA A 139 -9.74 -1.78 -4.25
N VAL A 140 -9.64 -2.64 -5.26
CA VAL A 140 -10.33 -2.52 -6.56
C VAL A 140 -11.15 -3.77 -6.78
N CYS A 141 -12.40 -3.64 -7.24
CA CYS A 141 -13.20 -4.77 -7.69
C CYS A 141 -13.62 -4.58 -9.15
N VAL A 142 -13.31 -5.57 -9.98
CA VAL A 142 -13.62 -5.59 -11.42
C VAL A 142 -14.18 -6.94 -11.84
N THR A 143 -14.79 -7.00 -13.02
CA THR A 143 -15.36 -8.24 -13.54
C THR A 143 -14.36 -9.05 -14.37
N THR A 144 -14.82 -10.19 -14.89
CA THR A 144 -14.07 -11.08 -15.76
C THR A 144 -13.65 -10.42 -17.08
N GLY A 145 -12.63 -10.95 -17.73
CA GLY A 145 -12.19 -10.60 -19.07
C GLY A 145 -11.89 -9.10 -19.24
N PRO A 146 -12.74 -8.36 -19.99
CA PRO A 146 -12.48 -6.94 -20.27
C PRO A 146 -12.36 -6.09 -18.98
N GLY A 147 -13.07 -6.42 -17.91
CA GLY A 147 -12.94 -5.71 -16.64
C GLY A 147 -11.55 -5.81 -16.06
N GLY A 148 -10.98 -7.02 -16.00
CA GLY A 148 -9.61 -7.23 -15.57
C GLY A 148 -8.59 -6.55 -16.50
N THR A 149 -8.70 -6.75 -17.82
CA THR A 149 -7.75 -6.18 -18.79
C THR A 149 -7.76 -4.66 -18.82
N ASN A 150 -8.92 -4.03 -18.63
CA ASN A 150 -9.04 -2.56 -18.54
C ASN A 150 -8.33 -1.99 -17.31
N ALA A 151 -8.27 -2.72 -16.20
CA ALA A 151 -7.61 -2.25 -14.97
C ALA A 151 -6.07 -2.27 -15.05
N ILE A 152 -5.48 -3.03 -15.99
CA ILE A 152 -4.03 -3.29 -16.09
C ILE A 152 -3.22 -1.99 -16.06
N THR A 153 -3.60 -0.97 -16.82
CA THR A 153 -2.86 0.30 -16.88
C THR A 153 -2.66 0.92 -15.49
N GLY A 154 -3.72 1.02 -14.69
CA GLY A 154 -3.60 1.57 -13.33
C GLY A 154 -2.79 0.67 -12.38
N VAL A 155 -2.89 -0.66 -12.56
CA VAL A 155 -2.10 -1.62 -11.78
C VAL A 155 -0.60 -1.52 -12.10
N VAL A 156 -0.24 -1.34 -13.38
CA VAL A 156 1.16 -1.07 -13.80
C VAL A 156 1.69 0.20 -13.13
N GLY A 157 0.88 1.25 -13.02
CA GLY A 157 1.25 2.47 -12.29
C GLY A 157 1.61 2.18 -10.83
N GLY A 158 0.74 1.44 -10.13
CA GLY A 158 0.97 1.00 -8.75
C GLY A 158 2.22 0.12 -8.61
N TRP A 159 2.46 -0.79 -9.56
CA TRP A 159 3.65 -1.64 -9.59
C TRP A 159 4.94 -0.84 -9.71
N LEU A 160 5.01 0.03 -10.70
CA LEU A 160 6.21 0.83 -10.99
C LEU A 160 6.56 1.80 -9.86
N ASP A 161 5.55 2.35 -9.18
CA ASP A 161 5.74 3.32 -8.10
C ASP A 161 5.65 2.68 -6.70
N SER A 162 5.57 1.34 -6.62
CA SER A 162 5.58 0.59 -5.36
C SER A 162 4.40 0.94 -4.44
N ILE A 163 3.19 1.00 -4.99
CA ILE A 163 1.97 1.35 -4.27
C ILE A 163 1.20 0.08 -3.89
N PRO A 164 0.86 -0.12 -2.60
CA PRO A 164 0.11 -1.27 -2.15
C PRO A 164 -1.33 -1.21 -2.65
N MET A 165 -1.75 -2.22 -3.40
CA MET A 165 -3.10 -2.36 -3.95
C MET A 165 -3.55 -3.81 -3.86
N LEU A 166 -4.84 -4.02 -3.57
CA LEU A 166 -5.50 -5.32 -3.70
C LEU A 166 -6.52 -5.24 -4.83
N ILE A 167 -6.35 -6.06 -5.84
CA ILE A 167 -7.30 -6.19 -6.93
C ILE A 167 -8.07 -7.50 -6.79
N LEU A 168 -9.39 -7.41 -6.81
CA LEU A 168 -10.33 -8.51 -6.81
C LEU A 168 -11.00 -8.53 -8.17
N SER A 169 -10.77 -9.56 -8.98
CA SER A 169 -11.55 -9.76 -10.21
C SER A 169 -12.52 -10.91 -10.07
N GLY A 170 -13.72 -10.70 -10.60
CA GLY A 170 -14.64 -11.80 -10.83
C GLY A 170 -14.22 -12.63 -12.04
N GLN A 171 -14.60 -13.89 -12.06
CA GLN A 171 -14.37 -14.81 -13.18
C GLN A 171 -15.63 -15.61 -13.47
N VAL A 172 -15.76 -16.15 -14.68
CA VAL A 172 -16.80 -17.16 -14.97
C VAL A 172 -16.69 -18.33 -14.01
N ARG A 173 -17.69 -19.19 -13.93
CA ARG A 173 -17.60 -20.40 -13.08
C ARG A 173 -16.36 -21.20 -13.47
N TYR A 174 -15.64 -21.71 -12.47
CA TYR A 174 -14.39 -22.45 -12.72
C TYR A 174 -14.56 -23.60 -13.70
N ASP A 175 -15.66 -24.38 -13.58
CA ASP A 175 -15.98 -25.50 -14.47
C ASP A 175 -16.28 -25.09 -15.92
N THR A 176 -16.41 -23.80 -16.19
CA THR A 176 -16.57 -23.21 -17.52
C THR A 176 -15.36 -22.42 -17.98
N THR A 177 -14.21 -22.57 -17.33
CA THR A 177 -12.95 -21.96 -17.78
C THR A 177 -12.17 -22.90 -18.70
N ALA A 178 -11.39 -22.35 -19.62
CA ALA A 178 -10.42 -23.11 -20.40
C ALA A 178 -9.41 -23.84 -19.48
N ARG A 179 -9.03 -23.20 -18.38
CA ARG A 179 -8.11 -23.75 -17.37
C ARG A 179 -8.64 -25.05 -16.77
N SER A 180 -9.93 -25.16 -16.48
CA SER A 180 -10.54 -26.36 -15.89
C SER A 180 -10.49 -27.58 -16.82
N THR A 181 -10.37 -27.36 -18.13
CA THR A 181 -10.32 -28.43 -19.14
C THR A 181 -8.95 -29.07 -19.28
N GLY A 182 -7.88 -28.39 -18.85
CA GLY A 182 -6.50 -28.79 -19.11
C GLY A 182 -6.09 -28.69 -20.59
N LEU A 183 -6.94 -28.13 -21.46
CA LEU A 183 -6.69 -28.00 -22.88
C LEU A 183 -6.11 -26.64 -23.25
N GLY A 184 -5.35 -26.55 -24.33
CA GLY A 184 -4.77 -25.31 -24.86
C GLY A 184 -5.76 -24.43 -25.63
N ILE A 185 -7.05 -24.44 -25.27
CA ILE A 185 -8.07 -23.57 -25.88
C ILE A 185 -7.97 -22.15 -25.31
N ARG A 186 -8.44 -21.14 -26.07
CA ARG A 186 -8.30 -19.73 -25.68
C ARG A 186 -9.32 -19.30 -24.64
N ALA A 187 -10.55 -19.80 -24.71
CA ALA A 187 -11.65 -19.54 -23.79
C ALA A 187 -12.70 -20.65 -23.94
N LEU A 188 -13.47 -20.90 -22.88
CA LEU A 188 -14.65 -21.76 -22.86
C LEU A 188 -15.87 -20.97 -22.40
N GLY A 189 -15.73 -20.18 -21.34
CA GLY A 189 -16.78 -19.33 -20.79
C GLY A 189 -16.94 -18.01 -21.53
N ASP A 190 -18.07 -17.35 -21.29
CA ASP A 190 -18.38 -16.06 -21.90
C ASP A 190 -17.49 -14.96 -21.32
N GLN A 191 -16.79 -14.24 -22.20
CA GLN A 191 -15.81 -13.21 -21.84
C GLN A 191 -14.67 -13.71 -20.92
N GLU A 192 -14.44 -15.01 -20.84
CA GLU A 192 -13.34 -15.58 -20.08
C GLU A 192 -11.99 -15.05 -20.57
N PHE A 193 -11.13 -14.70 -19.63
CA PHE A 193 -9.72 -14.43 -19.88
C PHE A 193 -8.87 -14.90 -18.70
N GLU A 194 -7.74 -15.57 -18.99
CA GLU A 194 -6.80 -16.03 -17.97
C GLU A 194 -5.95 -14.85 -17.50
N ILE A 195 -6.54 -14.01 -16.67
CA ILE A 195 -5.94 -12.74 -16.24
C ILE A 195 -4.66 -12.96 -15.43
N THR A 196 -4.59 -14.01 -14.61
CA THR A 196 -3.44 -14.25 -13.73
C THR A 196 -2.13 -14.40 -14.50
N LYS A 197 -2.17 -15.02 -15.69
CA LYS A 197 -0.98 -15.12 -16.56
C LYS A 197 -0.53 -13.78 -17.15
N ALA A 198 -1.48 -12.87 -17.39
CA ALA A 198 -1.18 -11.56 -17.98
C ALA A 198 -0.57 -10.59 -16.97
N ILE A 199 -0.93 -10.72 -15.70
CA ILE A 199 -0.55 -9.77 -14.64
C ILE A 199 0.58 -10.26 -13.73
N ASP A 200 1.07 -11.47 -13.91
CA ASP A 200 2.15 -12.05 -13.10
C ASP A 200 3.39 -11.15 -13.03
N CYS A 201 3.76 -10.52 -14.16
CA CYS A 201 4.94 -9.65 -14.22
C CYS A 201 4.76 -8.27 -13.54
N MET A 202 3.55 -7.91 -13.11
CA MET A 202 3.21 -6.61 -12.52
C MET A 202 2.48 -6.72 -11.18
N THR A 203 2.55 -7.88 -10.55
CA THR A 203 1.99 -8.13 -9.22
C THR A 203 2.98 -8.87 -8.34
N LYS A 204 2.91 -8.65 -7.03
CA LYS A 204 3.71 -9.41 -6.06
C LYS A 204 3.15 -10.82 -5.84
N TYR A 205 1.85 -10.95 -6.02
CA TYR A 205 1.12 -12.21 -5.93
C TYR A 205 -0.16 -12.12 -6.75
N CYS A 206 -0.42 -13.14 -7.54
CA CYS A 206 -1.69 -13.30 -8.23
C CYS A 206 -2.12 -14.76 -8.21
N GLU A 207 -3.41 -15.01 -7.95
CA GLU A 207 -3.97 -16.35 -7.91
C GLU A 207 -5.42 -16.37 -8.35
N MET A 208 -5.81 -17.40 -9.14
CA MET A 208 -7.21 -17.76 -9.34
C MET A 208 -7.63 -18.67 -8.18
N VAL A 209 -8.52 -18.18 -7.33
CA VAL A 209 -8.99 -18.92 -6.14
C VAL A 209 -10.05 -19.94 -6.55
N ILE A 210 -9.64 -21.18 -6.80
CA ILE A 210 -10.52 -22.25 -7.28
C ILE A 210 -11.21 -23.04 -6.17
N ASP A 211 -10.67 -23.02 -4.96
CA ASP A 211 -11.23 -23.68 -3.78
C ASP A 211 -11.70 -22.62 -2.76
N PRO A 212 -13.02 -22.61 -2.42
CA PRO A 212 -13.56 -21.69 -1.43
C PRO A 212 -12.86 -21.76 -0.05
N MET A 213 -12.34 -22.92 0.33
CA MET A 213 -11.65 -23.11 1.62
C MET A 213 -10.30 -22.37 1.70
N ARG A 214 -9.72 -22.00 0.55
CA ARG A 214 -8.47 -21.27 0.44
C ARG A 214 -8.63 -19.74 0.50
N ILE A 215 -9.86 -19.24 0.48
CA ILE A 215 -10.09 -17.78 0.35
C ILE A 215 -9.40 -16.97 1.44
N ARG A 216 -9.41 -17.44 2.68
CA ARG A 216 -8.73 -16.78 3.80
C ARG A 216 -7.22 -16.71 3.58
N PHE A 217 -6.62 -17.85 3.23
CA PHE A 217 -5.18 -17.93 2.96
C PHE A 217 -4.76 -16.97 1.83
N CYS A 218 -5.45 -17.04 0.69
CA CYS A 218 -5.12 -16.21 -0.46
C CYS A 218 -5.28 -14.71 -0.16
N LEU A 219 -6.34 -14.34 0.56
CA LEU A 219 -6.61 -12.95 0.91
C LEU A 219 -5.60 -12.40 1.94
N GLU A 220 -5.32 -13.16 3.00
CA GLU A 220 -4.33 -12.78 4.03
C GLU A 220 -2.92 -12.68 3.42
N LYS A 221 -2.54 -13.63 2.55
CA LYS A 221 -1.26 -13.61 1.82
C LYS A 221 -1.16 -12.40 0.89
N ALA A 222 -2.21 -12.12 0.11
CA ALA A 222 -2.24 -10.96 -0.78
C ALA A 222 -2.10 -9.64 -0.02
N LEU A 223 -2.85 -9.48 1.07
CA LEU A 223 -2.80 -8.29 1.92
C LEU A 223 -1.44 -8.10 2.60
N TYR A 224 -0.82 -9.20 3.05
CA TYR A 224 0.52 -9.17 3.62
C TYR A 224 1.56 -8.76 2.58
N LEU A 225 1.60 -9.45 1.43
CA LEU A 225 2.61 -9.22 0.40
C LEU A 225 2.48 -7.83 -0.24
N ALA A 226 1.25 -7.33 -0.43
CA ALA A 226 1.05 -6.00 -0.99
C ALA A 226 1.72 -4.89 -0.16
N GLN A 227 1.85 -5.08 1.15
CA GLN A 227 2.32 -4.06 2.10
C GLN A 227 3.72 -4.33 2.66
N THR A 228 4.27 -5.52 2.45
CA THR A 228 5.54 -5.95 3.09
C THR A 228 6.71 -5.86 2.13
N GLY A 229 7.90 -5.53 2.63
CA GLY A 229 9.07 -5.29 1.82
C GLY A 229 8.86 -4.06 0.90
N ARG A 230 9.21 -4.16 -0.38
CA ARG A 230 8.82 -3.17 -1.38
C ARG A 230 7.33 -3.34 -1.69
N PRO A 231 6.45 -2.38 -1.33
CA PRO A 231 5.01 -2.53 -1.57
C PRO A 231 4.65 -2.65 -3.06
N GLY A 232 3.49 -3.22 -3.34
CA GLY A 232 3.03 -3.36 -4.72
C GLY A 232 1.67 -4.03 -4.83
N PRO A 233 1.07 -4.10 -6.04
CA PRO A 233 -0.20 -4.74 -6.28
C PRO A 233 -0.19 -6.24 -6.02
N CYS A 234 -1.30 -6.77 -5.48
CA CYS A 234 -1.64 -8.17 -5.47
C CYS A 234 -3.03 -8.36 -6.09
N TRP A 235 -3.28 -9.52 -6.73
CA TRP A 235 -4.51 -9.77 -7.48
C TRP A 235 -5.07 -11.15 -7.20
N LEU A 236 -6.37 -11.20 -6.84
CA LEU A 236 -7.12 -12.45 -6.69
C LEU A 236 -8.23 -12.50 -7.74
N ASP A 237 -8.21 -13.52 -8.58
CA ASP A 237 -9.25 -13.82 -9.56
C ASP A 237 -10.20 -14.88 -9.00
N ILE A 238 -11.49 -14.56 -8.86
CA ILE A 238 -12.42 -15.34 -8.05
C ILE A 238 -13.60 -15.81 -8.89
N PRO A 239 -13.66 -17.12 -9.27
CA PRO A 239 -14.76 -17.65 -10.05
C PRO A 239 -16.13 -17.53 -9.35
N LEU A 240 -17.19 -17.32 -10.12
CA LEU A 240 -18.58 -17.13 -9.63
C LEU A 240 -19.03 -18.20 -8.64
N ASN A 241 -18.71 -19.46 -8.91
CA ASN A 241 -19.06 -20.56 -8.01
C ASN A 241 -18.32 -20.50 -6.68
N VAL A 242 -17.11 -19.92 -6.65
CA VAL A 242 -16.34 -19.66 -5.42
C VAL A 242 -16.91 -18.46 -4.69
N GLN A 243 -17.18 -17.34 -5.39
CA GLN A 243 -17.77 -16.13 -4.79
C GLN A 243 -19.06 -16.45 -4.03
N GLY A 244 -19.94 -17.29 -4.62
CA GLY A 244 -21.24 -17.65 -4.06
C GLY A 244 -21.21 -18.83 -3.08
N ALA A 245 -20.08 -19.51 -2.91
CA ALA A 245 -19.98 -20.65 -2.01
C ALA A 245 -20.14 -20.22 -0.54
N TYR A 246 -20.70 -21.12 0.27
CA TYR A 246 -20.80 -20.93 1.72
C TYR A 246 -19.70 -21.73 2.42
N VAL A 247 -19.00 -21.11 3.34
CA VAL A 247 -17.91 -21.70 4.13
C VAL A 247 -18.15 -21.51 5.63
N GLU A 248 -17.66 -22.44 6.43
CA GLU A 248 -17.56 -22.28 7.87
C GLU A 248 -16.28 -21.53 8.16
N THR A 249 -16.39 -20.31 8.66
CA THR A 249 -15.24 -19.38 8.75
C THR A 249 -14.09 -19.87 9.61
N GLU A 250 -14.39 -20.73 10.59
CA GLU A 250 -13.42 -21.33 11.51
C GLU A 250 -12.62 -22.48 10.88
N GLU A 251 -13.14 -23.04 9.78
CA GLU A 251 -12.47 -24.13 9.05
C GLU A 251 -11.56 -23.62 7.93
N LEU A 252 -11.61 -22.30 7.64
CA LEU A 252 -10.79 -21.71 6.60
C LEU A 252 -9.30 -21.77 6.96
N LEU A 253 -8.50 -22.20 5.99
CA LEU A 253 -7.04 -22.18 6.10
C LEU A 253 -6.55 -20.73 6.15
N GLY A 254 -5.70 -20.41 7.12
CA GLY A 254 -5.10 -19.09 7.28
C GLY A 254 -3.70 -18.99 6.70
N PHE A 255 -3.16 -17.76 6.63
CA PHE A 255 -1.78 -17.48 6.26
C PHE A 255 -0.95 -17.17 7.51
N ASP A 256 0.16 -17.89 7.68
CA ASP A 256 1.16 -17.64 8.72
C ASP A 256 2.38 -16.96 8.11
N LYS A 257 2.52 -15.68 8.40
CA LYS A 257 3.63 -14.87 7.92
C LYS A 257 4.99 -15.36 8.44
N ASN A 258 5.05 -15.85 9.68
CA ASN A 258 6.31 -16.27 10.28
C ASN A 258 6.84 -17.56 9.61
N ASP A 259 5.95 -18.52 9.33
CA ASP A 259 6.31 -19.70 8.54
C ASP A 259 6.75 -19.30 7.13
N TYR A 260 6.03 -18.39 6.50
CA TYR A 260 6.36 -17.90 5.17
C TYR A 260 7.72 -17.18 5.14
N GLU A 261 8.00 -16.28 6.09
CA GLU A 261 9.28 -15.57 6.22
C GLU A 261 10.44 -16.53 6.51
N ALA A 262 10.20 -17.59 7.28
CA ALA A 262 11.17 -18.65 7.56
C ALA A 262 11.43 -19.61 6.38
N GLY A 263 10.75 -19.42 5.25
CA GLY A 263 10.92 -20.26 4.06
C GLY A 263 9.89 -21.38 3.93
N GLY A 264 8.89 -21.47 4.82
CA GLY A 264 7.75 -22.36 4.73
C GLY A 264 6.70 -21.93 3.71
N THR A 265 5.61 -22.68 3.62
CA THR A 265 4.50 -22.39 2.69
C THR A 265 3.59 -21.27 3.16
N GLY A 266 3.66 -20.90 4.43
CA GLY A 266 2.75 -19.97 5.08
C GLY A 266 1.36 -20.58 5.38
N TRP A 267 1.17 -21.90 5.23
CA TRP A 267 -0.10 -22.53 5.55
C TRP A 267 -0.30 -22.64 7.05
N SER A 268 -1.42 -22.16 7.56
CA SER A 268 -1.82 -22.31 8.96
C SER A 268 -3.27 -22.74 9.07
N VAL A 269 -3.50 -23.72 9.90
CA VAL A 269 -4.86 -24.13 10.33
C VAL A 269 -5.45 -23.06 11.27
N HIS A 270 -4.61 -22.18 11.81
CA HIS A 270 -4.98 -21.10 12.73
C HIS A 270 -4.34 -19.80 12.26
N GLY A 271 -5.09 -18.71 12.17
CA GLY A 271 -4.56 -17.39 11.81
C GLY A 271 -3.43 -16.94 12.75
N SER A 272 -2.60 -16.03 12.29
CA SER A 272 -1.51 -15.40 13.06
C SER A 272 -2.03 -14.90 14.41
N GLY A 273 -1.61 -15.54 15.51
CA GLY A 273 -1.95 -15.17 16.88
C GLY A 273 -2.37 -16.31 17.79
N CYS A 274 -2.30 -17.58 17.37
CA CYS A 274 -2.58 -18.72 18.24
C CYS A 274 -1.27 -19.33 18.77
N ASP A 275 -0.71 -18.74 19.82
CA ASP A 275 0.40 -19.35 20.57
C ASP A 275 -0.10 -20.54 21.39
N GLY A 276 0.17 -21.76 20.89
CA GLY A 276 0.22 -22.97 21.72
C GLY A 276 -1.10 -23.56 22.20
N CYS A 277 -2.20 -23.49 21.42
CA CYS A 277 -3.39 -24.23 21.80
C CYS A 277 -3.23 -25.73 21.52
N GLY A 278 -3.34 -26.55 22.57
CA GLY A 278 -3.18 -28.03 22.49
C GLY A 278 -4.23 -28.75 21.60
N LEU A 279 -5.20 -28.06 21.04
CA LEU A 279 -6.17 -28.56 20.07
C LEU A 279 -5.58 -28.68 18.66
N CYS A 280 -4.56 -27.86 18.37
CA CYS A 280 -3.92 -27.81 17.06
C CYS A 280 -3.00 -29.02 16.82
N ALA A 281 -2.45 -29.59 17.88
CA ALA A 281 -1.56 -30.74 17.81
C ALA A 281 -2.30 -32.10 17.66
N GLY A 282 -3.63 -32.15 17.82
CA GLY A 282 -4.39 -33.39 17.90
C GLY A 282 -5.46 -33.64 16.86
N LYS A 283 -5.79 -32.67 16.01
CA LYS A 283 -6.73 -32.84 14.89
C LYS A 283 -6.04 -32.60 13.55
N LEU A 284 -5.22 -33.55 13.13
CA LEU A 284 -5.10 -33.88 11.72
C LEU A 284 -6.51 -34.24 11.27
N ILE A 285 -7.18 -33.31 10.56
CA ILE A 285 -8.41 -33.59 9.84
C ILE A 285 -8.09 -34.79 8.97
N GLN A 286 -8.83 -35.91 9.14
CA GLN A 286 -8.81 -37.04 8.24
C GLN A 286 -9.50 -36.68 6.92
N GLY A 287 -8.92 -35.76 6.23
CA GLY A 287 -9.12 -35.40 4.85
C GLY A 287 -7.77 -34.91 4.39
N LYS A 288 -7.23 -35.54 3.33
CA LYS A 288 -6.03 -34.99 2.66
C LYS A 288 -6.23 -33.49 2.53
N PRO A 289 -5.25 -32.64 2.89
CA PRO A 289 -5.31 -31.21 2.51
C PRO A 289 -5.68 -31.17 1.04
N ALA A 290 -6.61 -30.32 0.66
CA ALA A 290 -6.95 -30.12 -0.74
C ALA A 290 -5.62 -30.01 -1.47
N MET A 291 -5.33 -30.96 -2.37
CA MET A 291 -4.00 -31.10 -2.97
C MET A 291 -3.67 -29.74 -3.57
N ILE A 292 -2.64 -29.10 -3.06
CA ILE A 292 -1.97 -28.04 -3.81
C ILE A 292 -1.61 -28.72 -5.12
N PRO A 293 -2.05 -28.22 -6.28
CA PRO A 293 -1.57 -28.76 -7.52
C PRO A 293 -0.06 -28.74 -7.49
N GLU A 294 0.60 -29.89 -7.65
CA GLU A 294 2.08 -30.02 -7.55
C GLU A 294 2.80 -29.11 -8.56
N ASP A 295 2.10 -28.67 -9.59
CA ASP A 295 2.53 -27.73 -10.62
C ASP A 295 2.53 -26.24 -10.17
N GLU A 296 1.83 -25.88 -9.08
CA GLU A 296 1.86 -24.54 -8.50
C GLU A 296 2.77 -24.41 -7.25
N ALA A 297 3.09 -25.51 -6.61
CA ALA A 297 3.89 -25.54 -5.37
C ALA A 297 5.38 -25.21 -5.56
N GLY A 298 5.86 -24.92 -6.75
CA GLY A 298 7.29 -24.79 -7.01
C GLY A 298 7.75 -23.85 -8.10
N LYS A 299 6.88 -23.17 -8.81
CA LYS A 299 7.31 -22.16 -9.80
C LYS A 299 7.64 -20.85 -9.10
N GLY A 300 8.86 -20.83 -8.51
CA GLY A 300 9.66 -19.62 -8.36
C GLY A 300 8.91 -18.39 -7.86
N GLU A 301 8.14 -18.48 -6.74
CA GLU A 301 7.83 -17.27 -6.00
C GLU A 301 9.16 -16.58 -5.70
N LYS A 302 9.39 -15.44 -6.36
CA LYS A 302 10.49 -14.55 -5.98
C LYS A 302 10.14 -14.03 -4.59
N ARG A 303 10.56 -14.76 -3.55
CA ARG A 303 10.43 -14.26 -2.19
C ARG A 303 11.28 -13.01 -2.09
N GLU A 304 10.61 -11.91 -1.86
CA GLU A 304 11.27 -10.66 -1.57
C GLU A 304 11.89 -10.80 -0.17
N LEU A 305 13.22 -10.76 -0.11
CA LEU A 305 13.91 -10.75 1.18
C LEU A 305 13.59 -9.42 1.86
N LEU A 306 13.08 -9.49 3.09
CA LEU A 306 12.91 -8.29 3.89
C LEU A 306 14.29 -7.63 4.11
N PRO A 307 14.39 -6.31 4.04
CA PRO A 307 15.63 -5.63 4.30
C PRO A 307 16.06 -5.89 5.75
N PRO A 308 17.37 -6.03 6.01
CA PRO A 308 17.85 -6.20 7.37
C PRO A 308 17.61 -4.92 8.19
N SER A 309 17.45 -5.07 9.50
CA SER A 309 17.43 -3.91 10.40
C SER A 309 18.80 -3.23 10.43
N VAL A 310 18.80 -1.90 10.44
CA VAL A 310 20.01 -1.08 10.46
C VAL A 310 20.70 -1.18 11.82
N SER A 311 22.01 -1.43 11.81
CA SER A 311 22.81 -1.34 13.04
C SER A 311 23.08 0.13 13.43
N LEU A 312 23.20 0.39 14.74
CA LEU A 312 23.60 1.74 15.20
C LEU A 312 24.99 2.14 14.69
N ASP A 313 25.88 1.19 14.45
CA ASP A 313 27.22 1.46 13.93
C ASP A 313 27.16 1.94 12.47
N LEU A 314 26.30 1.33 11.64
CA LEU A 314 26.06 1.80 10.28
C LEU A 314 25.45 3.21 10.27
N ALA A 315 24.45 3.46 11.12
CA ALA A 315 23.86 4.80 11.27
C ALA A 315 24.90 5.84 11.73
N ARG A 316 25.77 5.47 12.66
CA ARG A 316 26.89 6.31 13.13
C ARG A 316 27.87 6.62 12.00
N GLU A 317 28.22 5.62 11.20
CA GLU A 317 29.10 5.81 10.05
C GLU A 317 28.50 6.79 9.04
N ILE A 318 27.20 6.65 8.73
CA ILE A 318 26.49 7.57 7.82
C ILE A 318 26.50 9.00 8.37
N VAL A 319 26.09 9.18 9.64
CA VAL A 319 26.08 10.52 10.28
C VAL A 319 27.47 11.12 10.29
N LYS A 320 28.50 10.34 10.62
CA LYS A 320 29.89 10.78 10.59
C LYS A 320 30.31 11.27 9.20
N LYS A 321 30.01 10.52 8.14
CA LYS A 321 30.34 10.92 6.76
C LYS A 321 29.63 12.22 6.36
N VAL A 322 28.35 12.37 6.71
CA VAL A 322 27.59 13.60 6.46
C VAL A 322 28.25 14.80 7.16
N ARG A 323 28.71 14.64 8.40
CA ARG A 323 29.37 15.72 9.17
C ARG A 323 30.79 16.06 8.68
N GLU A 324 31.47 15.10 8.05
CA GLU A 324 32.80 15.31 7.45
C GLU A 324 32.72 16.02 6.11
N ALA A 325 31.57 15.99 5.44
CA ALA A 325 31.38 16.65 4.16
C ALA A 325 31.28 18.18 4.31
N LYS A 326 31.73 18.87 3.28
CA LYS A 326 31.66 20.34 3.20
C LYS A 326 30.45 20.83 2.41
N ARG A 327 29.96 20.02 1.51
CA ARG A 327 28.83 20.33 0.64
C ARG A 327 27.84 19.16 0.60
N PRO A 328 27.37 18.68 1.76
CA PRO A 328 26.43 17.56 1.80
C PRO A 328 25.05 17.96 1.26
N VAL A 329 24.34 16.99 0.66
CA VAL A 329 22.94 17.13 0.19
C VAL A 329 22.17 15.87 0.52
N ILE A 330 20.93 16.03 1.00
CA ILE A 330 19.94 14.95 1.07
C ILE A 330 19.10 14.96 -0.20
N ASN A 331 19.00 13.82 -0.86
CA ASN A 331 18.03 13.58 -1.94
C ASN A 331 16.86 12.76 -1.40
N ALA A 332 15.74 13.43 -1.14
CA ALA A 332 14.54 12.83 -0.58
C ALA A 332 13.67 12.18 -1.66
N GLY A 333 13.43 10.89 -1.55
CA GLY A 333 12.57 10.12 -2.44
C GLY A 333 11.20 9.79 -1.85
N ASN A 334 10.29 9.28 -2.68
CA ASN A 334 8.92 8.93 -2.27
C ASN A 334 8.85 7.76 -1.28
N GLY A 335 9.90 6.94 -1.19
CA GLY A 335 10.04 5.90 -0.16
C GLY A 335 9.85 6.43 1.25
N ILE A 336 10.19 7.70 1.52
CA ILE A 336 9.96 8.38 2.81
C ILE A 336 8.46 8.42 3.14
N ARG A 337 7.60 8.73 2.15
CA ARG A 337 6.14 8.73 2.35
C ARG A 337 5.59 7.31 2.44
N ILE A 338 5.94 6.45 1.49
CA ILE A 338 5.47 5.05 1.43
C ILE A 338 5.89 4.28 2.69
N GLY A 339 7.14 4.44 3.14
CA GLY A 339 7.69 3.83 4.35
C GLY A 339 7.19 4.44 5.66
N LYS A 340 6.23 5.39 5.61
CA LYS A 340 5.70 6.08 6.80
C LYS A 340 6.79 6.74 7.65
N ALA A 341 7.83 7.25 7.00
CA ALA A 341 9.02 7.82 7.63
C ALA A 341 9.05 9.36 7.63
N PHE A 342 7.94 10.01 7.21
CA PHE A 342 7.93 11.45 6.99
C PHE A 342 8.28 12.25 8.25
N ASP A 343 7.69 11.91 9.40
CA ASP A 343 7.88 12.68 10.63
C ASP A 343 9.32 12.56 11.16
N VAL A 344 9.88 11.36 11.16
CA VAL A 344 11.29 11.14 11.55
C VAL A 344 12.24 11.78 10.53
N PHE A 345 11.91 11.77 9.25
CA PHE A 345 12.68 12.46 8.22
C PHE A 345 12.77 13.96 8.50
N GLN A 346 11.65 14.62 8.83
CA GLN A 346 11.66 16.05 9.16
C GLN A 346 12.60 16.34 10.36
N ARG A 347 12.53 15.53 11.42
CA ARG A 347 13.40 15.71 12.60
C ARG A 347 14.88 15.50 12.26
N VAL A 348 15.19 14.45 11.50
CA VAL A 348 16.58 14.18 11.06
C VAL A 348 17.12 15.30 10.16
N VAL A 349 16.30 15.86 9.27
CA VAL A 349 16.70 17.03 8.44
C VAL A 349 17.07 18.23 9.32
N GLU A 350 16.24 18.55 10.31
CA GLU A 350 16.53 19.66 11.25
C GLU A 350 17.82 19.41 12.06
N MET A 351 18.03 18.17 12.52
CA MET A 351 19.21 17.80 13.30
C MET A 351 20.50 17.77 12.49
N LEU A 352 20.43 17.39 11.22
CA LEU A 352 21.58 17.42 10.31
C LEU A 352 21.90 18.83 9.82
N GLY A 353 20.88 19.67 9.62
CA GLY A 353 21.03 21.06 9.20
C GLY A 353 21.69 21.22 7.83
N ILE A 354 21.41 20.34 6.87
CA ILE A 354 22.03 20.33 5.53
C ILE A 354 20.99 20.49 4.41
N PRO A 355 21.37 20.96 3.21
CA PRO A 355 20.47 21.15 2.09
C PRO A 355 19.72 19.88 1.67
N VAL A 356 18.44 20.03 1.31
CA VAL A 356 17.56 18.97 0.83
C VAL A 356 17.08 19.29 -0.57
N VAL A 357 17.12 18.28 -1.45
CA VAL A 357 16.43 18.27 -2.74
C VAL A 357 15.41 17.15 -2.77
N THR A 358 14.32 17.34 -3.55
CA THR A 358 13.30 16.31 -3.72
C THR A 358 13.31 15.76 -5.14
N GLY A 359 12.85 14.52 -5.28
CA GLY A 359 12.56 13.91 -6.56
C GLY A 359 11.15 14.24 -7.05
N TRP A 360 10.80 13.69 -8.22
CA TRP A 360 9.53 13.95 -8.90
C TRP A 360 8.28 13.55 -8.10
N ASN A 361 8.27 12.37 -7.48
CA ASN A 361 7.14 11.84 -6.71
C ASN A 361 7.23 12.20 -5.22
N SER A 362 8.16 13.04 -4.82
CA SER A 362 8.44 13.40 -3.42
C SER A 362 8.43 14.91 -3.16
N LEU A 363 7.76 15.66 -4.02
CA LEU A 363 7.66 17.13 -3.93
C LEU A 363 7.17 17.58 -2.54
N ASP A 364 6.25 16.83 -1.97
CA ASP A 364 5.63 17.12 -0.68
C ASP A 364 6.44 16.61 0.53
N CYS A 365 7.64 16.08 0.32
CA CYS A 365 8.56 15.79 1.43
C CYS A 365 9.16 17.05 2.07
N MET A 366 9.20 18.16 1.32
CA MET A 366 9.64 19.46 1.82
C MET A 366 8.71 20.57 1.33
N TYR A 367 8.58 21.66 2.09
CA TYR A 367 7.85 22.83 1.63
C TYR A 367 8.81 23.91 1.10
N ASP A 368 8.37 24.68 0.12
CA ASP A 368 9.25 25.59 -0.64
C ASP A 368 9.91 26.69 0.20
N SER A 369 9.26 27.14 1.28
CA SER A 369 9.84 28.17 2.18
C SER A 369 10.78 27.61 3.26
N HIS A 370 11.02 26.30 3.31
CA HIS A 370 11.95 25.71 4.28
C HIS A 370 13.38 26.18 4.01
N PRO A 371 14.13 26.65 5.02
CA PRO A 371 15.47 27.23 4.82
C PRO A 371 16.51 26.23 4.26
N LEU A 372 16.33 24.95 4.48
CA LEU A 372 17.19 23.90 3.95
C LEU A 372 16.74 23.36 2.59
N TYR A 373 15.52 23.69 2.13
CA TYR A 373 15.03 23.20 0.85
C TYR A 373 15.59 24.00 -0.32
N VAL A 374 16.23 23.31 -1.25
CA VAL A 374 16.89 23.93 -2.41
C VAL A 374 16.02 23.90 -3.65
N GLY A 375 15.35 22.78 -3.91
CA GLY A 375 14.54 22.58 -5.11
C GLY A 375 14.40 21.12 -5.51
N ARG A 376 14.02 20.92 -6.76
CA ARG A 376 13.72 19.60 -7.35
C ARG A 376 14.88 19.15 -8.22
N ALA A 377 15.44 17.98 -7.92
CA ALA A 377 16.51 17.39 -8.72
C ALA A 377 15.97 16.41 -9.77
N GLY A 378 16.67 16.27 -10.88
CA GLY A 378 16.35 15.37 -11.97
C GLY A 378 16.23 16.07 -13.33
N HIS A 379 16.00 15.31 -14.40
CA HIS A 379 15.88 15.89 -15.75
C HIS A 379 14.66 16.81 -15.93
N MET A 380 13.65 16.59 -15.09
CA MET A 380 12.48 17.47 -14.95
C MET A 380 12.56 18.36 -13.71
N GLY A 381 13.73 18.46 -13.09
CA GLY A 381 13.97 19.29 -11.92
C GLY A 381 14.27 20.74 -12.28
N ASP A 382 14.38 21.59 -11.24
CA ASP A 382 14.78 22.98 -11.38
C ASP A 382 16.31 23.15 -11.36
N ARG A 383 16.77 24.33 -11.75
CA ARG A 383 18.21 24.64 -11.76
C ARG A 383 18.87 24.55 -10.38
N PRO A 384 18.29 25.14 -9.32
CA PRO A 384 18.88 25.10 -7.98
C PRO A 384 19.04 23.66 -7.46
N GLY A 385 18.02 22.82 -7.57
CA GLY A 385 18.08 21.42 -7.15
C GLY A 385 19.14 20.64 -7.92
N ASN A 386 19.20 20.81 -9.25
CA ASN A 386 20.23 20.16 -10.06
C ASN A 386 21.64 20.71 -9.76
N PHE A 387 21.82 22.00 -9.51
CA PHE A 387 23.12 22.55 -9.14
C PHE A 387 23.59 22.02 -7.79
N ALA A 388 22.68 21.85 -6.82
CA ALA A 388 23.03 21.27 -5.53
C ALA A 388 23.56 19.84 -5.70
N VAL A 389 22.86 18.99 -6.44
CA VAL A 389 23.30 17.59 -6.71
C VAL A 389 24.61 17.55 -7.48
N GLN A 390 24.79 18.43 -8.47
CA GLN A 390 25.98 18.41 -9.33
C GLN A 390 27.26 18.94 -8.64
N ASN A 391 27.13 19.71 -7.56
CA ASN A 391 28.25 20.33 -6.87
C ASN A 391 28.43 19.86 -5.43
N CYS A 392 27.61 18.91 -4.95
CA CYS A 392 27.81 18.32 -3.62
C CYS A 392 29.07 17.43 -3.60
N ASP A 393 29.66 17.27 -2.43
CA ASP A 393 30.74 16.32 -2.16
C ASP A 393 30.28 15.07 -1.42
N LEU A 394 29.04 15.10 -0.89
CA LEU A 394 28.33 13.94 -0.37
C LEU A 394 26.85 14.04 -0.72
N LEU A 395 26.28 12.93 -1.22
CA LEU A 395 24.85 12.79 -1.49
C LEU A 395 24.28 11.64 -0.66
N LEU A 396 23.34 11.97 0.24
CA LEU A 396 22.54 10.98 0.98
C LEU A 396 21.20 10.81 0.29
N SER A 397 21.05 9.75 -0.49
CA SER A 397 19.81 9.45 -1.21
C SER A 397 18.95 8.47 -0.42
N LEU A 398 17.72 8.87 -0.07
CA LEU A 398 16.80 8.17 0.82
C LEU A 398 15.53 7.76 0.06
N GLY A 399 15.32 6.46 -0.17
CA GLY A 399 14.11 5.89 -0.77
C GLY A 399 13.71 6.49 -2.11
N SER A 400 14.67 6.81 -2.99
CA SER A 400 14.40 7.53 -4.24
C SER A 400 14.41 6.66 -5.49
N ARG A 401 14.79 5.40 -5.39
CA ARG A 401 14.97 4.48 -6.52
C ARG A 401 15.97 4.96 -7.59
N LEU A 402 16.41 6.19 -7.59
CA LEU A 402 17.33 6.82 -8.55
C LEU A 402 17.01 6.44 -10.02
N SER A 403 15.74 6.61 -10.41
CA SER A 403 15.30 6.33 -11.78
C SER A 403 15.91 7.33 -12.79
N ILE A 404 15.79 7.04 -14.09
CA ILE A 404 16.24 7.95 -15.16
C ILE A 404 15.64 9.36 -15.02
N ARG A 405 14.41 9.48 -14.51
CA ARG A 405 13.81 10.80 -14.22
C ARG A 405 14.60 11.60 -13.18
N GLN A 406 15.21 10.92 -12.22
CA GLN A 406 16.03 11.54 -11.17
C GLN A 406 17.46 11.81 -11.63
N VAL A 407 18.08 10.86 -12.31
CA VAL A 407 19.50 10.93 -12.65
C VAL A 407 19.77 11.44 -14.06
N GLY A 408 18.76 11.48 -14.92
CA GLY A 408 18.86 11.87 -16.32
C GLY A 408 19.46 10.78 -17.20
N TYR A 409 19.46 11.02 -18.51
CA TYR A 409 20.02 10.06 -19.48
C TYR A 409 21.54 10.04 -19.50
N ASN A 410 22.19 11.14 -19.11
CA ASN A 410 23.66 11.21 -18.94
C ASN A 410 24.05 10.91 -17.49
N TYR A 411 23.57 9.78 -16.98
CA TYR A 411 23.72 9.38 -15.58
C TYR A 411 25.19 9.25 -15.11
N PRO A 412 26.20 8.95 -15.94
CA PRO A 412 27.59 8.95 -15.46
C PRO A 412 28.07 10.30 -14.92
N THR A 413 27.41 11.39 -15.31
CA THR A 413 27.76 12.74 -14.83
C THR A 413 26.92 13.18 -13.62
N TRP A 414 25.97 12.38 -13.18
CA TRP A 414 25.12 12.70 -12.04
C TRP A 414 25.89 12.58 -10.74
N ALA A 415 25.81 13.62 -9.89
CA ALA A 415 26.53 13.69 -8.60
C ALA A 415 28.02 13.32 -8.72
N ARG A 416 28.68 13.73 -9.82
CA ARG A 416 29.96 13.25 -10.34
C ARG A 416 31.15 13.30 -9.37
N GLU A 417 31.10 14.19 -8.36
CA GLU A 417 32.17 14.38 -7.39
C GLU A 417 31.76 13.96 -5.97
N ALA A 418 30.51 13.55 -5.80
CA ALA A 418 29.95 13.22 -4.49
C ALA A 418 30.31 11.80 -4.06
N TYR A 419 30.56 11.62 -2.78
CA TYR A 419 30.42 10.33 -2.12
C TYR A 419 28.92 10.00 -2.01
N VAL A 420 28.47 8.94 -2.69
CA VAL A 420 27.04 8.61 -2.80
C VAL A 420 26.67 7.52 -1.78
N ILE A 421 25.88 7.89 -0.79
CA ILE A 421 25.19 6.97 0.12
C ILE A 421 23.78 6.75 -0.44
N TYR A 422 23.47 5.52 -0.81
CA TYR A 422 22.19 5.19 -1.43
C TYR A 422 21.42 4.16 -0.61
N ASN A 423 20.30 4.58 -0.03
CA ASN A 423 19.37 3.73 0.68
C ASN A 423 18.20 3.36 -0.22
N ASP A 424 17.95 2.06 -0.32
CA ASP A 424 16.73 1.51 -0.93
C ASP A 424 16.29 0.26 -0.17
N ILE A 425 14.99 -0.02 -0.19
CA ILE A 425 14.39 -1.21 0.40
C ILE A 425 14.60 -2.45 -0.49
N ASP A 426 14.87 -2.24 -1.78
CA ASP A 426 15.09 -3.27 -2.79
C ASP A 426 16.59 -3.44 -3.06
N ALA A 427 17.13 -4.62 -2.72
CA ALA A 427 18.54 -4.93 -2.94
C ALA A 427 18.95 -4.90 -4.43
N GLU A 428 18.03 -5.13 -5.36
CA GLU A 428 18.32 -5.11 -6.80
C GLU A 428 18.46 -3.66 -7.31
N GLU A 429 17.72 -2.72 -6.73
CA GLU A 429 17.85 -1.29 -7.06
C GLU A 429 19.26 -0.75 -6.72
N LEU A 430 19.89 -1.28 -5.67
CA LEU A 430 21.26 -0.91 -5.26
C LEU A 430 22.35 -1.40 -6.25
N LYS A 431 22.03 -2.35 -7.13
CA LYS A 431 22.97 -2.96 -8.10
C LYS A 431 22.88 -2.32 -9.48
N LYS A 432 22.09 -1.28 -9.68
CA LYS A 432 21.91 -0.64 -10.97
C LYS A 432 23.23 -0.17 -11.57
N PRO A 433 23.47 -0.40 -12.88
CA PRO A 433 24.68 0.05 -13.55
C PRO A 433 24.64 1.55 -13.93
N THR A 434 23.58 2.28 -13.58
CA THR A 434 23.35 3.65 -14.05
C THR A 434 24.04 4.72 -13.23
N VAL A 435 24.21 4.52 -11.92
CA VAL A 435 24.85 5.49 -11.03
C VAL A 435 25.95 4.82 -10.25
N HIS A 436 27.04 5.57 -9.94
CA HIS A 436 27.99 5.08 -8.98
C HIS A 436 27.42 5.19 -7.56
N VAL A 437 27.70 4.21 -6.75
CA VAL A 437 27.28 4.16 -5.35
C VAL A 437 28.50 3.77 -4.52
N ASP A 438 28.91 4.63 -3.59
CA ASP A 438 30.04 4.36 -2.72
C ASP A 438 29.64 3.56 -1.49
N MET A 439 28.41 3.82 -0.99
CA MET A 439 27.85 3.16 0.18
C MET A 439 26.39 2.74 -0.07
N PRO A 440 26.16 1.52 -0.54
CA PRO A 440 24.81 0.97 -0.66
C PRO A 440 24.25 0.59 0.73
N VAL A 441 23.03 1.01 1.01
CA VAL A 441 22.33 0.76 2.28
C VAL A 441 21.01 0.06 1.99
N HIS A 442 21.00 -1.28 2.04
CA HIS A 442 19.81 -2.10 1.93
C HIS A 442 19.05 -2.07 3.25
N ALA A 443 18.05 -1.22 3.35
CA ALA A 443 17.28 -1.03 4.58
C ALA A 443 15.94 -0.34 4.30
N ASP A 444 14.97 -0.58 5.18
CA ASP A 444 13.78 0.27 5.29
C ASP A 444 14.22 1.69 5.69
N VAL A 445 13.74 2.69 4.95
CA VAL A 445 14.13 4.08 5.16
C VAL A 445 13.70 4.61 6.54
N LYS A 446 12.61 4.09 7.09
CA LYS A 446 12.16 4.47 8.43
C LYS A 446 13.10 3.94 9.50
N ASP A 447 13.47 2.67 9.43
CA ASP A 447 14.43 2.06 10.36
C ASP A 447 15.78 2.76 10.31
N LEU A 448 16.26 3.09 9.10
CA LEU A 448 17.48 3.89 8.94
C LEU A 448 17.37 5.25 9.60
N LEU A 449 16.31 6.00 9.35
CA LEU A 449 16.12 7.35 9.90
C LEU A 449 15.95 7.34 11.42
N GLU A 450 15.22 6.37 11.98
CA GLU A 450 15.08 6.20 13.43
C GLU A 450 16.44 5.91 14.11
N LYS A 451 17.29 5.09 13.49
CA LYS A 451 18.65 4.84 14.00
C LYS A 451 19.56 6.06 13.85
N MET A 452 19.45 6.81 12.76
CA MET A 452 20.18 8.07 12.59
C MET A 452 19.72 9.11 13.63
N GLU A 453 18.43 9.23 13.90
CA GLU A 453 17.89 10.11 14.95
C GLU A 453 18.48 9.77 16.32
N MET A 454 18.46 8.48 16.71
CA MET A 454 19.09 8.04 17.97
C MET A 454 20.57 8.42 18.09
N VAL A 455 21.32 8.31 17.00
CA VAL A 455 22.74 8.71 16.97
C VAL A 455 22.88 10.22 17.14
N LEU A 456 22.09 10.99 16.41
CA LEU A 456 22.11 12.44 16.43
C LEU A 456 21.70 13.01 17.80
N GLU A 457 20.72 12.41 18.48
CA GLU A 457 20.30 12.78 19.84
C GLU A 457 21.43 12.57 20.85
N VAL A 458 22.13 11.44 20.78
CA VAL A 458 23.27 11.16 21.67
C VAL A 458 24.41 12.17 21.45
N GLU A 459 24.70 12.49 20.19
CA GLU A 459 25.77 13.41 19.83
C GLU A 459 25.42 14.89 20.12
N ALA A 460 24.13 15.27 20.07
CA ALA A 460 23.71 16.64 20.42
C ALA A 460 24.02 17.02 21.89
N VAL A 461 24.14 16.01 22.75
CA VAL A 461 24.53 16.21 24.16
C VAL A 461 26.07 16.36 24.33
N SER A 462 26.83 15.95 23.31
CA SER A 462 28.30 16.09 23.30
C SER A 462 28.74 17.39 22.63
N ALA A 463 29.85 17.95 23.07
CA ALA A 463 30.42 19.21 22.53
C ALA A 463 30.81 19.13 21.03
N ASP A 464 30.86 17.90 20.47
CA ASP A 464 31.26 17.62 19.07
C ASP A 464 30.06 17.41 18.12
N GLY A 465 28.87 17.76 18.54
CA GLY A 465 27.58 17.39 17.88
C GLY A 465 27.21 18.13 16.58
N GLY A 466 28.14 18.78 15.88
CA GLY A 466 27.87 19.52 14.63
C GLY A 466 28.73 19.11 13.43
N PRO A 467 28.60 19.80 12.29
CA PRO A 467 29.48 19.62 11.14
C PRO A 467 30.93 19.90 11.54
N LYS A 468 31.88 19.10 11.03
CA LYS A 468 33.32 19.32 11.30
C LYS A 468 33.83 20.65 10.76
N ASP A 469 33.29 21.09 9.63
CA ASP A 469 33.60 22.38 8.99
C ASP A 469 32.29 23.18 8.86
N LYS A 470 31.85 23.76 9.97
CA LYS A 470 30.59 24.52 10.02
C LYS A 470 30.58 25.70 9.05
N GLU A 471 31.72 26.39 8.89
CA GLU A 471 31.82 27.53 7.99
C GLU A 471 31.59 27.11 6.54
N ALA A 472 32.15 25.99 6.11
CA ALA A 472 31.95 25.44 4.78
C ALA A 472 30.47 25.02 4.53
N VAL A 473 29.82 24.40 5.53
CA VAL A 473 28.43 24.00 5.43
C VAL A 473 27.48 25.21 5.39
N ASP A 474 27.72 26.21 6.26
CA ASP A 474 26.93 27.46 6.27
C ASP A 474 27.07 28.21 4.92
N TRP A 475 28.30 28.28 4.37
CA TRP A 475 28.54 28.82 3.03
C TRP A 475 27.78 28.03 1.96
N TRP A 476 27.80 26.68 2.05
CA TRP A 476 27.11 25.81 1.10
C TRP A 476 25.59 26.01 1.11
N ILE A 477 24.99 26.09 2.30
CA ILE A 477 23.56 26.41 2.45
C ILE A 477 23.25 27.76 1.81
N SER A 478 24.04 28.78 2.14
CA SER A 478 23.88 30.13 1.57
C SER A 478 23.98 30.09 0.03
N ARG A 479 24.93 29.33 -0.50
CA ARG A 479 25.11 29.17 -1.95
C ARG A 479 23.91 28.51 -2.62
N CYS A 480 23.35 27.50 -2.02
CA CYS A 480 22.13 26.85 -2.51
C CYS A 480 20.94 27.80 -2.52
N GLN A 481 20.75 28.61 -1.47
CA GLN A 481 19.69 29.61 -1.41
C GLN A 481 19.88 30.73 -2.46
N GLN A 482 21.10 31.19 -2.69
CA GLN A 482 21.42 32.14 -3.76
C GLN A 482 21.04 31.60 -5.15
N TRP A 483 21.22 30.31 -5.40
CA TRP A 483 20.77 29.70 -6.66
C TRP A 483 19.26 29.70 -6.77
N LYS A 484 18.56 29.42 -5.67
CA LYS A 484 17.09 29.43 -5.62
C LYS A 484 16.52 30.82 -5.93
N GLU A 485 17.11 31.86 -5.38
CA GLU A 485 16.74 33.25 -5.66
C GLU A 485 17.08 33.67 -7.09
N LYS A 486 18.25 33.29 -7.59
CA LYS A 486 18.75 33.71 -8.91
C LYS A 486 18.05 33.02 -10.09
N TYR A 487 17.59 31.78 -9.88
CA TYR A 487 17.03 30.93 -10.95
C TYR A 487 15.62 30.43 -10.63
N PRO A 488 14.65 31.35 -10.36
CA PRO A 488 13.28 30.94 -10.12
C PRO A 488 12.67 30.29 -11.37
N VAL A 489 11.80 29.31 -11.18
CA VAL A 489 11.11 28.62 -12.29
C VAL A 489 10.16 29.58 -13.02
N VAL A 490 9.43 30.40 -12.27
CA VAL A 490 8.47 31.37 -12.81
C VAL A 490 9.06 32.77 -12.76
N LEU A 491 9.24 33.36 -13.93
CA LEU A 491 9.85 34.69 -14.09
C LEU A 491 8.75 35.78 -14.26
N PRO A 492 9.05 37.07 -13.95
CA PRO A 492 8.10 38.15 -14.16
C PRO A 492 7.49 38.20 -15.57
N LYS A 493 8.30 37.95 -16.59
CA LYS A 493 7.85 37.90 -17.99
C LYS A 493 6.75 36.87 -18.28
N HIS A 494 6.60 35.83 -17.42
CA HIS A 494 5.54 34.83 -17.58
C HIS A 494 4.16 35.35 -17.19
N TYR A 495 4.09 36.50 -16.54
CA TYR A 495 2.84 37.22 -16.21
C TYR A 495 2.45 38.31 -17.24
N GLU A 496 3.33 38.55 -18.23
CA GLU A 496 3.15 39.57 -19.25
C GLU A 496 2.37 39.02 -20.46
N ALA A 497 1.15 38.51 -20.25
CA ALA A 497 0.28 38.11 -21.36
C ALA A 497 -0.57 39.30 -21.84
N GLY A 498 -0.66 39.49 -23.17
CA GLY A 498 -1.62 40.44 -23.76
C GLY A 498 -3.08 39.97 -23.52
N GLU A 499 -4.04 40.92 -23.63
CA GLU A 499 -5.47 40.63 -23.36
C GLU A 499 -6.04 39.48 -24.19
N ASP A 500 -5.53 39.28 -25.42
CA ASP A 500 -5.97 38.22 -26.34
C ASP A 500 -5.03 37.00 -26.38
N GLN A 501 -4.08 36.88 -25.46
CA GLN A 501 -3.12 35.74 -25.43
C GLN A 501 -3.42 34.77 -24.29
N PRO A 502 -3.25 33.47 -24.52
CA PRO A 502 -3.36 32.49 -23.44
C PRO A 502 -2.41 32.81 -22.29
N ALA A 503 -2.88 32.61 -21.05
CA ALA A 503 -2.04 32.75 -19.87
C ALA A 503 -0.89 31.75 -19.91
N ASN A 504 0.29 32.15 -19.42
CA ASN A 504 1.41 31.24 -19.27
C ASN A 504 1.09 30.19 -18.20
N ILE A 505 1.15 28.92 -18.56
CA ILE A 505 0.76 27.81 -17.68
C ILE A 505 1.60 27.74 -16.40
N TYR A 506 2.89 28.09 -16.43
CA TYR A 506 3.75 28.14 -15.26
C TYR A 506 3.32 29.23 -14.27
N ALA A 507 2.99 30.42 -14.78
CA ALA A 507 2.45 31.49 -13.95
C ALA A 507 1.08 31.11 -13.37
N ALA A 508 0.21 30.52 -14.17
CA ALA A 508 -1.11 30.07 -13.72
C ALA A 508 -1.03 29.03 -12.59
N ILE A 509 -0.18 28.00 -12.72
CA ILE A 509 0.00 26.98 -11.68
C ILE A 509 0.61 27.58 -10.41
N LYS A 510 1.57 28.48 -10.54
CA LYS A 510 2.14 29.18 -9.38
C LYS A 510 1.07 29.97 -8.62
N GLU A 511 0.21 30.70 -9.35
CA GLU A 511 -0.88 31.46 -8.73
C GLU A 511 -1.95 30.58 -8.10
N ILE A 512 -2.24 29.42 -8.68
CA ILE A 512 -3.12 28.40 -8.05
C ILE A 512 -2.50 27.92 -6.73
N SER A 513 -1.23 27.54 -6.74
CA SER A 513 -0.55 27.03 -5.54
C SER A 513 -0.48 28.07 -4.41
N ARG A 514 -0.30 29.34 -4.76
CA ARG A 514 -0.28 30.44 -3.78
C ARG A 514 -1.62 30.65 -3.08
N ARG A 515 -2.73 30.35 -3.78
CA ARG A 515 -4.09 30.46 -3.25
C ARG A 515 -4.59 29.18 -2.57
N ALA A 516 -3.89 28.07 -2.77
CA ALA A 516 -4.23 26.79 -2.15
C ALA A 516 -4.07 26.85 -0.62
N GLU A 517 -4.94 26.17 0.12
CA GLU A 517 -4.88 26.09 1.59
C GLU A 517 -3.65 25.32 2.05
N GLU A 518 -3.26 25.48 3.33
CA GLU A 518 -2.06 24.83 3.90
C GLU A 518 -2.16 23.31 3.95
N ASP A 519 -3.37 22.73 4.07
CA ASP A 519 -3.62 21.29 4.11
C ASP A 519 -4.13 20.75 2.76
N GLN A 520 -4.07 21.54 1.69
CA GLN A 520 -4.54 21.19 0.35
C GLN A 520 -3.87 19.92 -0.17
N ILE A 521 -4.67 18.98 -0.64
CA ILE A 521 -4.22 17.81 -1.42
C ILE A 521 -4.41 18.14 -2.91
N THR A 522 -3.32 18.21 -3.65
CA THR A 522 -3.33 18.44 -5.09
C THR A 522 -3.02 17.15 -5.82
N VAL A 523 -3.92 16.70 -6.68
CA VAL A 523 -3.77 15.52 -7.52
C VAL A 523 -3.67 15.94 -8.98
N VAL A 524 -2.65 15.45 -9.68
CA VAL A 524 -2.42 15.77 -11.10
C VAL A 524 -2.28 14.51 -11.93
N GLY A 525 -2.88 14.53 -13.12
CA GLY A 525 -2.65 13.50 -14.13
C GLY A 525 -1.28 13.65 -14.78
N ASN A 526 -0.89 12.66 -15.59
CA ASN A 526 0.34 12.71 -16.37
C ASN A 526 0.30 13.80 -17.47
N GLY A 527 1.43 14.08 -18.11
CA GLY A 527 1.58 15.11 -19.13
C GLY A 527 1.82 16.51 -18.55
N SER A 528 1.26 17.54 -19.17
CA SER A 528 1.51 18.95 -18.77
C SER A 528 1.15 19.27 -17.31
N PRO A 529 0.05 18.77 -16.72
CA PRO A 529 -0.27 19.01 -15.31
C PRO A 529 0.81 18.47 -14.36
N CYS A 530 1.32 17.29 -14.65
CA CYS A 530 2.41 16.67 -13.89
C CYS A 530 3.72 17.44 -14.07
N VAL A 531 4.10 17.77 -15.31
CA VAL A 531 5.38 18.43 -15.63
C VAL A 531 5.40 19.86 -15.09
N VAL A 532 4.40 20.68 -15.43
CA VAL A 532 4.36 22.08 -15.01
C VAL A 532 4.02 22.18 -13.52
N GLY A 533 3.11 21.32 -13.01
CA GLY A 533 2.82 21.23 -11.59
C GLY A 533 4.07 20.89 -10.79
N GLY A 534 4.79 19.84 -11.21
CA GLY A 534 6.07 19.46 -10.58
C GLY A 534 7.12 20.58 -10.55
N HIS A 535 7.09 21.51 -11.51
CA HIS A 535 8.03 22.63 -11.58
C HIS A 535 7.56 23.87 -10.82
N ALA A 536 6.31 24.31 -11.08
CA ALA A 536 5.83 25.65 -10.71
C ALA A 536 4.97 25.70 -9.45
N TYR A 537 4.51 24.55 -8.96
CA TYR A 537 3.71 24.48 -7.73
C TYR A 537 4.59 24.78 -6.51
N GLU A 538 4.25 25.83 -5.77
CA GLU A 538 4.90 26.17 -4.51
C GLU A 538 4.25 25.39 -3.36
N MET A 539 4.98 24.39 -2.82
CA MET A 539 4.51 23.57 -1.72
C MET A 539 4.49 24.36 -0.41
N LYS A 540 3.37 24.35 0.29
CA LYS A 540 3.25 24.84 1.66
C LYS A 540 3.38 23.71 2.67
N LYS A 541 3.64 24.04 3.93
CA LYS A 541 3.71 23.06 5.01
C LYS A 541 2.36 22.36 5.17
N GLY A 542 2.38 21.05 5.28
CA GLY A 542 1.17 20.23 5.44
C GLY A 542 0.51 19.77 4.13
N GLN A 543 0.81 20.41 3.00
CA GLN A 543 0.23 20.03 1.71
C GLN A 543 0.71 18.67 1.20
N ARG A 544 -0.11 18.04 0.36
CA ARG A 544 0.24 16.85 -0.40
C ARG A 544 0.16 17.14 -1.90
N PHE A 545 1.11 16.58 -2.65
CA PHE A 545 1.11 16.66 -4.12
C PHE A 545 1.26 15.25 -4.69
N ILE A 546 0.20 14.76 -5.32
CA ILE A 546 0.09 13.41 -5.84
C ILE A 546 0.12 13.46 -7.36
N SER A 547 1.07 12.75 -7.95
CA SER A 547 1.20 12.62 -9.39
C SER A 547 1.21 11.15 -9.80
N ASN A 548 0.34 10.79 -10.73
CA ASN A 548 0.45 9.51 -11.43
C ASN A 548 1.40 9.71 -12.61
N SER A 549 2.67 9.50 -12.37
CA SER A 549 3.74 9.78 -13.35
C SER A 549 4.46 8.54 -13.87
N ALA A 550 4.12 7.36 -13.37
CA ALA A 550 4.77 6.12 -13.79
C ALA A 550 4.34 5.67 -15.19
N ILE A 551 3.09 5.98 -15.58
CA ILE A 551 2.46 5.60 -16.85
C ILE A 551 1.77 6.78 -17.51
#